data_98abe82fd6f10ec008de61722e2620e2
#
_entry.id   98abe82fd6f10ec008de61722e2620e2
#
_cell.length_a   1.000
_cell.length_b   1.000
_cell.length_c   1.000
_cell.angle_alpha   90.00
_cell.angle_beta   90.00
_cell.angle_gamma   90.00
#
_symmetry.space_group_name_H-M   'P 1'
#
loop_
_entity.id
_entity.type
_entity.pdbx_description
1 polymer ?
#
loop_
_entity_poly.entity_id
_entity_poly.type
_entity_poly.pdbx_seq_one_letter_code
_entity_poly.pdbx_strand_id
1 'polypeptide(L)'
;MRRNAFNEWGFAILIMVMMIFWLRVASLIHALYPPYIENDLESLLPFLALGTIVGAGFTLAMLFITAFTQPILMERKVDLATAVLTSVNAVWLNKIPMLIWGAIIFSAVAIGYVTGFIGFIVLMPIIGYGSWHAYIDAIETKRARKYE
;
A
#
# COMPACT_ATOMS: atom_id res chain seq x y z
N MET A 1 -11.36 7.55 23.96
CA MET A 1 -10.09 6.98 23.47
C MET A 1 -10.15 5.48 23.12
N ARG A 2 -10.81 4.59 23.87
CA ARG A 2 -10.79 3.13 23.63
C ARG A 2 -11.44 2.61 22.31
N ARG A 3 -12.33 3.35 21.68
CA ARG A 3 -13.10 2.85 20.52
C ARG A 3 -12.29 2.86 19.20
N ASN A 4 -11.31 3.75 19.07
CA ASN A 4 -10.43 3.77 17.90
C ASN A 4 -9.35 2.69 17.96
N ALA A 5 -8.80 2.41 19.14
CA ALA A 5 -7.77 1.38 19.31
C ALA A 5 -8.22 0.01 18.79
N PHE A 6 -9.50 -0.37 18.99
CA PHE A 6 -10.01 -1.64 18.47
C PHE A 6 -10.00 -1.70 16.93
N ASN A 7 -10.37 -0.60 16.26
CA ASN A 7 -10.36 -0.53 14.81
C ASN A 7 -8.93 -0.46 14.24
N GLU A 8 -8.01 0.19 14.95
CA GLU A 8 -6.58 0.22 14.58
C GLU A 8 -5.94 -1.17 14.69
N TRP A 9 -6.23 -1.92 15.75
CA TRP A 9 -5.83 -3.33 15.88
C TRP A 9 -6.47 -4.21 14.80
N GLY A 10 -7.75 -3.99 14.50
CA GLY A 10 -8.45 -4.67 13.41
C GLY A 10 -7.77 -4.42 12.06
N PHE A 11 -7.33 -3.20 11.80
CA PHE A 11 -6.58 -2.86 10.59
C PHE A 11 -5.20 -3.53 10.55
N ALA A 12 -4.48 -3.55 11.66
CA ALA A 12 -3.20 -4.26 11.75
C ALA A 12 -3.36 -5.77 11.47
N ILE A 13 -4.40 -6.39 12.01
CA ILE A 13 -4.74 -7.80 11.75
C ILE A 13 -5.09 -8.00 10.27
N LEU A 14 -5.86 -7.10 9.66
CA LEU A 14 -6.18 -7.15 8.23
C LEU A 14 -4.92 -7.16 7.37
N ILE A 15 -3.98 -6.24 7.64
CA ILE A 15 -2.70 -6.18 6.91
C ILE A 15 -1.91 -7.48 7.12
N MET A 16 -1.85 -7.99 8.35
CA MET A 16 -1.15 -9.23 8.66
C MET A 16 -1.73 -10.42 7.88
N VAL A 17 -3.05 -10.55 7.82
CA VAL A 17 -3.72 -11.60 7.05
C VAL A 17 -3.41 -11.46 5.56
N MET A 18 -3.46 -10.23 5.01
CA MET A 18 -3.11 -9.98 3.61
C MET A 18 -1.65 -10.34 3.31
N MET A 19 -0.72 -10.04 4.22
CA MET A 19 0.69 -10.43 4.09
C MET A 19 0.89 -11.94 4.12
N ILE A 20 0.20 -12.65 5.03
CA ILE A 20 0.24 -14.11 5.08
C ILE A 20 -0.31 -14.71 3.77
N PHE A 21 -1.41 -14.17 3.27
CA PHE A 21 -1.98 -14.58 1.98
C PHE A 21 -0.97 -14.37 0.85
N TRP A 22 -0.32 -13.21 0.79
CA TRP A 22 0.72 -12.92 -0.20
C TRP A 22 1.89 -13.92 -0.13
N LEU A 23 2.39 -14.21 1.07
CA LEU A 23 3.46 -15.17 1.26
C LEU A 23 3.08 -16.57 0.76
N ARG A 24 1.81 -16.99 0.95
CA ARG A 24 1.31 -18.27 0.42
C ARG A 24 1.24 -18.27 -1.10
N VAL A 25 0.74 -17.20 -1.70
CA VAL A 25 0.68 -17.07 -3.16
C VAL A 25 2.09 -17.03 -3.76
N ALA A 26 3.01 -16.26 -3.20
CA ALA A 26 4.41 -16.21 -3.63
C ALA A 26 5.10 -17.57 -3.52
N SER A 27 4.88 -18.31 -2.42
CA SER A 27 5.40 -19.66 -2.24
C SER A 27 4.84 -20.65 -3.26
N LEU A 28 3.55 -20.51 -3.62
CA LEU A 28 2.92 -21.34 -4.64
C LEU A 28 3.53 -21.07 -6.03
N ILE A 29 3.71 -19.81 -6.39
CA ILE A 29 4.34 -19.43 -7.66
C ILE A 29 5.76 -20.02 -7.73
N HIS A 30 6.51 -19.92 -6.63
CA HIS A 30 7.86 -20.45 -6.54
C HIS A 30 7.89 -22.00 -6.63
N ALA A 31 6.89 -22.67 -6.11
CA ALA A 31 6.78 -24.13 -6.17
C ALA A 31 6.40 -24.63 -7.58
N LEU A 32 5.57 -23.85 -8.32
CA LEU A 32 5.14 -24.19 -9.68
C LEU A 32 6.24 -23.89 -10.73
N TYR A 33 7.03 -22.85 -10.49
CA TYR A 33 8.11 -22.40 -11.40
C TYR A 33 9.42 -22.23 -10.62
N PRO A 34 10.08 -23.33 -10.23
CA PRO A 34 11.33 -23.23 -9.48
C PRO A 34 12.45 -22.67 -10.37
N PRO A 35 13.01 -21.49 -10.04
CA PRO A 35 13.94 -20.76 -10.92
C PRO A 35 15.37 -21.34 -10.98
N TYR A 36 15.64 -22.42 -10.25
CA TYR A 36 16.99 -23.00 -10.12
C TYR A 36 17.21 -24.29 -10.93
N ILE A 37 16.23 -24.69 -11.76
CA ILE A 37 16.34 -25.95 -12.52
C ILE A 37 17.20 -25.77 -13.77
N GLU A 38 17.19 -24.59 -14.40
CA GLU A 38 18.02 -24.27 -15.55
C GLU A 38 18.45 -22.79 -15.46
N ASN A 39 19.76 -22.52 -15.62
CA ASN A 39 20.30 -21.15 -15.60
C ASN A 39 20.05 -20.43 -16.95
N ASP A 40 18.86 -20.59 -17.54
CA ASP A 40 18.50 -19.96 -18.79
C ASP A 40 17.38 -18.93 -18.58
N LEU A 41 17.50 -17.79 -19.30
CA LEU A 41 16.52 -16.72 -19.25
C LEU A 41 15.13 -17.19 -19.69
N GLU A 42 15.05 -18.13 -20.62
CA GLU A 42 13.75 -18.66 -21.09
C GLU A 42 13.00 -19.41 -19.98
N SER A 43 13.69 -20.12 -19.11
CA SER A 43 13.08 -20.82 -17.95
C SER A 43 12.63 -19.85 -16.84
N LEU A 44 13.27 -18.68 -16.72
CA LEU A 44 12.93 -17.66 -15.74
C LEU A 44 11.76 -16.78 -16.15
N LEU A 45 11.52 -16.60 -17.45
CA LEU A 45 10.49 -15.70 -17.97
C LEU A 45 9.07 -16.01 -17.45
N PRO A 46 8.59 -17.26 -17.42
CA PRO A 46 7.25 -17.57 -16.89
C PRO A 46 7.12 -17.23 -15.40
N PHE A 47 8.15 -17.52 -14.61
CA PHE A 47 8.19 -17.20 -13.18
C PHE A 47 8.15 -15.68 -12.95
N LEU A 48 8.99 -14.93 -13.67
CA LEU A 48 9.05 -13.47 -13.57
C LEU A 48 7.74 -12.82 -14.05
N ALA A 49 7.18 -13.28 -15.19
CA ALA A 49 5.95 -12.75 -15.75
C ALA A 49 4.77 -12.98 -14.79
N LEU A 50 4.57 -14.23 -14.35
CA LEU A 50 3.49 -14.57 -13.42
C LEU A 50 3.66 -13.86 -12.08
N GLY A 51 4.85 -13.88 -11.51
CA GLY A 51 5.17 -13.21 -10.25
C GLY A 51 4.93 -11.70 -10.32
N THR A 52 5.31 -11.07 -11.43
CA THR A 52 5.11 -9.63 -11.64
C THR A 52 3.63 -9.29 -11.80
N ILE A 53 2.87 -10.05 -12.60
CA ILE A 53 1.44 -9.80 -12.81
C ILE A 53 0.66 -9.97 -11.51
N VAL A 54 0.86 -11.08 -10.81
CA VAL A 54 0.17 -11.36 -9.54
C VAL A 54 0.62 -10.40 -8.46
N GLY A 55 1.92 -10.08 -8.39
CA GLY A 55 2.47 -9.10 -7.45
C GLY A 55 1.95 -7.70 -7.68
N ALA A 56 1.86 -7.26 -8.94
CA ALA A 56 1.27 -5.96 -9.28
C ALA A 56 -0.21 -5.91 -8.88
N GLY A 57 -0.98 -6.96 -9.17
CA GLY A 57 -2.39 -7.06 -8.75
C GLY A 57 -2.56 -6.98 -7.24
N PHE A 58 -1.73 -7.71 -6.49
CA PHE A 58 -1.74 -7.65 -5.03
C PHE A 58 -1.35 -6.26 -4.50
N THR A 59 -0.32 -5.65 -5.06
CA THR A 59 0.14 -4.30 -4.68
C THR A 59 -0.95 -3.26 -4.93
N LEU A 60 -1.65 -3.34 -6.06
CA LEU A 60 -2.79 -2.47 -6.34
C LEU A 60 -3.92 -2.69 -5.34
N ALA A 61 -4.29 -3.94 -5.04
CA ALA A 61 -5.31 -4.23 -4.04
C ALA A 61 -4.93 -3.66 -2.66
N MET A 62 -3.68 -3.82 -2.25
CA MET A 62 -3.16 -3.22 -1.01
C MET A 62 -3.22 -1.70 -1.04
N LEU A 63 -2.86 -1.06 -2.16
CA LEU A 63 -2.97 0.39 -2.31
C LEU A 63 -4.41 0.86 -2.07
N PHE A 64 -5.39 0.23 -2.70
CA PHE A 64 -6.80 0.58 -2.53
C PHE A 64 -7.27 0.46 -1.08
N ILE A 65 -6.88 -0.62 -0.42
CA ILE A 65 -7.30 -0.91 0.95
C ILE A 65 -6.59 0.00 1.97
N THR A 66 -5.29 0.26 1.80
CA THR A 66 -4.47 0.85 2.87
C THR A 66 -4.19 2.34 2.72
N ALA A 67 -4.25 2.90 1.50
CA ALA A 67 -3.79 4.25 1.22
C ALA A 67 -4.34 5.32 2.19
N PHE A 68 -5.63 5.26 2.49
CA PHE A 68 -6.30 6.25 3.35
C PHE A 68 -6.95 5.64 4.60
N THR A 69 -6.99 4.31 4.73
CA THR A 69 -7.64 3.65 5.87
C THR A 69 -7.01 4.07 7.20
N GLN A 70 -5.69 4.07 7.28
CA GLN A 70 -4.98 4.45 8.51
C GLN A 70 -5.27 5.90 8.92
N PRO A 71 -5.06 6.93 8.09
CA PRO A 71 -5.37 8.31 8.47
C PRO A 71 -6.87 8.52 8.78
N ILE A 72 -7.78 7.82 8.09
CA ILE A 72 -9.21 7.87 8.40
C ILE A 72 -9.49 7.36 9.83
N LEU A 73 -8.91 6.22 10.20
CA LEU A 73 -9.09 5.63 11.53
C LEU A 73 -8.49 6.51 12.64
N MET A 74 -7.38 7.19 12.35
CA MET A 74 -6.74 8.11 13.30
C MET A 74 -7.54 9.40 13.50
N GLU A 75 -8.11 9.96 12.42
CA GLU A 75 -8.79 11.25 12.46
C GLU A 75 -10.28 11.12 12.77
N ARG A 76 -10.94 10.08 12.28
CA ARG A 76 -12.39 9.91 12.34
C ARG A 76 -12.80 8.76 13.25
N LYS A 77 -13.94 8.94 13.92
CA LYS A 77 -14.55 7.88 14.76
C LYS A 77 -15.45 6.99 13.89
N VAL A 78 -14.85 6.25 12.97
CA VAL A 78 -15.54 5.30 12.09
C VAL A 78 -15.08 3.87 12.37
N ASP A 79 -15.87 2.90 11.94
CA ASP A 79 -15.51 1.49 11.97
C ASP A 79 -14.53 1.14 10.83
N LEU A 80 -13.82 0.03 10.99
CA LEU A 80 -12.81 -0.44 10.02
C LEU A 80 -13.40 -0.63 8.62
N ALA A 81 -14.58 -1.24 8.51
CA ALA A 81 -15.20 -1.50 7.22
C ALA A 81 -15.49 -0.20 6.47
N THR A 82 -16.05 0.80 7.16
CA THR A 82 -16.31 2.13 6.58
C THR A 82 -15.01 2.82 6.18
N ALA A 83 -13.95 2.72 6.97
CA ALA A 83 -12.65 3.31 6.65
C ALA A 83 -12.05 2.67 5.38
N VAL A 84 -12.07 1.34 5.26
CA VAL A 84 -11.59 0.60 4.09
C VAL A 84 -12.39 0.96 2.84
N LEU A 85 -13.72 0.93 2.92
CA LEU A 85 -14.59 1.28 1.78
C LEU A 85 -14.39 2.72 1.33
N THR A 86 -14.19 3.64 2.27
CA THR A 86 -13.89 5.04 1.98
C THR A 86 -12.54 5.19 1.28
N SER A 87 -11.52 4.45 1.74
CA SER A 87 -10.20 4.42 1.10
C SER A 87 -10.29 3.90 -0.34
N VAL A 88 -10.95 2.76 -0.55
CA VAL A 88 -11.17 2.18 -1.89
C VAL A 88 -11.85 3.16 -2.82
N ASN A 89 -12.93 3.79 -2.36
CA ASN A 89 -13.67 4.76 -3.17
C ASN A 89 -12.84 6.02 -3.48
N ALA A 90 -12.11 6.54 -2.50
CA ALA A 90 -11.25 7.71 -2.68
C ALA A 90 -10.12 7.45 -3.70
N VAL A 91 -9.47 6.29 -3.62
CA VAL A 91 -8.44 5.87 -4.60
C VAL A 91 -9.06 5.70 -5.98
N TRP A 92 -10.23 5.07 -6.08
CA TRP A 92 -10.92 4.87 -7.36
C TRP A 92 -11.31 6.18 -8.04
N LEU A 93 -11.82 7.15 -7.28
CA LEU A 93 -12.17 8.48 -7.80
C LEU A 93 -10.94 9.30 -8.19
N ASN A 94 -9.81 9.09 -7.53
CA ASN A 94 -8.56 9.82 -7.74
C ASN A 94 -7.47 8.95 -8.41
N LYS A 95 -7.84 8.02 -9.29
CA LYS A 95 -6.93 7.01 -9.86
C LYS A 95 -5.66 7.59 -10.50
N ILE A 96 -5.74 8.72 -11.20
CA ILE A 96 -4.56 9.33 -11.85
C ILE A 96 -3.62 9.94 -10.82
N PRO A 97 -4.04 10.82 -9.89
CA PRO A 97 -3.20 11.27 -8.79
C PRO A 97 -2.61 10.12 -7.96
N MET A 98 -3.40 9.07 -7.69
CA MET A 98 -2.93 7.92 -6.92
C MET A 98 -1.90 7.07 -7.67
N LEU A 99 -2.00 6.95 -8.99
CA LEU A 99 -0.98 6.32 -9.83
C LEU A 99 0.35 7.10 -9.78
N ILE A 100 0.28 8.41 -9.91
CA ILE A 100 1.46 9.28 -9.80
C ILE A 100 2.09 9.15 -8.41
N TRP A 101 1.27 9.19 -7.36
CA TRP A 101 1.72 9.02 -5.99
C TRP A 101 2.37 7.64 -5.75
N GLY A 102 1.76 6.57 -6.28
CA GLY A 102 2.32 5.22 -6.26
C GLY A 102 3.68 5.14 -6.95
N ALA A 103 3.84 5.80 -8.10
CA ALA A 103 5.11 5.88 -8.83
C ALA A 103 6.19 6.64 -8.03
N ILE A 104 5.81 7.70 -7.32
CA ILE A 104 6.71 8.44 -6.42
C ILE A 104 7.18 7.55 -5.27
N ILE A 105 6.26 6.83 -4.62
CA ILE A 105 6.60 5.88 -3.54
C ILE A 105 7.51 4.77 -4.06
N PHE A 106 7.20 4.19 -5.22
CA PHE A 106 8.01 3.15 -5.84
C PHE A 106 9.44 3.65 -6.11
N SER A 107 9.57 4.84 -6.69
CA SER A 107 10.87 5.46 -6.96
C SER A 107 11.66 5.72 -5.69
N ALA A 108 11.00 6.22 -4.65
CA ALA A 108 11.62 6.45 -3.35
C ALA A 108 12.11 5.14 -2.69
N VAL A 109 11.33 4.07 -2.80
CA VAL A 109 11.73 2.74 -2.33
C VAL A 109 12.93 2.22 -3.12
N ALA A 110 12.92 2.36 -4.45
CA ALA A 110 14.06 1.97 -5.29
C ALA A 110 15.33 2.74 -4.91
N ILE A 111 15.25 4.06 -4.72
CA ILE A 111 16.38 4.88 -4.25
C ILE A 111 16.84 4.41 -2.87
N GLY A 112 15.93 4.11 -1.96
CA GLY A 112 16.25 3.57 -0.64
C GLY A 112 17.08 2.29 -0.71
N TYR A 113 16.72 1.37 -1.60
CA TYR A 113 17.48 0.12 -1.81
C TYR A 113 18.86 0.40 -2.42
N VAL A 114 18.94 1.20 -3.49
CA VAL A 114 20.22 1.52 -4.17
C VAL A 114 21.20 2.22 -3.24
N THR A 115 20.71 3.03 -2.29
CA THR A 115 21.54 3.74 -1.30
C THR A 115 21.88 2.89 -0.06
N GLY A 116 21.63 1.58 -0.09
CA GLY A 116 21.88 0.71 1.06
C GLY A 116 21.04 1.08 2.30
N PHE A 117 19.79 1.47 2.10
CA PHE A 117 18.82 1.89 3.11
C PHE A 117 19.06 3.29 3.73
N ILE A 118 20.21 3.94 3.47
CA ILE A 118 20.50 5.27 4.01
C ILE A 118 19.49 6.30 3.48
N GLY A 119 19.07 6.17 2.21
CA GLY A 119 18.07 7.04 1.59
C GLY A 119 16.74 7.08 2.35
N PHE A 120 16.36 6.02 3.05
CA PHE A 120 15.11 5.99 3.82
C PHE A 120 15.07 6.97 5.00
N ILE A 121 16.23 7.37 5.54
CA ILE A 121 16.29 8.38 6.61
C ILE A 121 15.63 9.70 6.17
N VAL A 122 15.81 10.06 4.89
CA VAL A 122 15.24 11.28 4.32
C VAL A 122 13.90 11.01 3.66
N LEU A 123 13.78 9.90 2.91
CA LEU A 123 12.59 9.62 2.11
C LEU A 123 11.37 9.24 2.94
N MET A 124 11.52 8.54 4.06
CA MET A 124 10.39 8.14 4.91
C MET A 124 9.64 9.32 5.49
N PRO A 125 10.26 10.34 6.09
CA PRO A 125 9.56 11.55 6.53
C PRO A 125 8.85 12.28 5.37
N ILE A 126 9.48 12.38 4.20
CA ILE A 126 8.90 13.04 3.03
C ILE A 126 7.66 12.30 2.54
N ILE A 127 7.74 10.97 2.41
CA ILE A 127 6.60 10.13 2.00
C ILE A 127 5.48 10.23 3.04
N GLY A 128 5.81 10.16 4.33
CA GLY A 128 4.82 10.27 5.40
C GLY A 128 4.07 11.60 5.36
N TYR A 129 4.79 12.70 5.21
CA TYR A 129 4.20 14.03 5.10
C TYR A 129 3.38 14.20 3.81
N GLY A 130 3.89 13.73 2.68
CA GLY A 130 3.19 13.74 1.40
C GLY A 130 1.92 12.88 1.42
N SER A 131 1.96 11.70 2.06
CA SER A 131 0.79 10.82 2.21
C SER A 131 -0.32 11.49 3.03
N TRP A 132 0.04 12.26 4.06
CA TRP A 132 -0.92 13.02 4.84
C TRP A 132 -1.60 14.12 4.01
N HIS A 133 -0.84 14.86 3.19
CA HIS A 133 -1.42 15.86 2.29
C HIS A 133 -2.29 15.21 1.21
N ALA A 134 -1.85 14.11 0.62
CA ALA A 134 -2.67 13.36 -0.34
C ALA A 134 -4.00 12.88 0.27
N TYR A 135 -3.99 12.48 1.56
CA TYR A 135 -5.19 12.14 2.30
C TYR A 135 -6.15 13.32 2.44
N ILE A 136 -5.62 14.50 2.84
CA ILE A 136 -6.45 15.70 3.02
C ILE A 136 -7.10 16.11 1.70
N ASP A 137 -6.34 16.09 0.60
CA ASP A 137 -6.81 16.50 -0.72
C ASP A 137 -7.82 15.48 -1.31
N ALA A 138 -7.58 14.18 -1.14
CA ALA A 138 -8.44 13.14 -1.71
C ALA A 138 -9.75 12.94 -0.94
N ILE A 139 -9.74 13.15 0.37
CA ILE A 139 -10.90 12.93 1.25
C ILE A 139 -11.53 14.24 1.68
N GLU A 140 -11.32 15.30 0.94
CA GLU A 140 -11.80 16.65 1.17
C GLU A 140 -12.79 16.76 2.35
N THR A 141 -12.27 16.99 3.54
CA THR A 141 -13.08 17.40 4.66
C THR A 141 -13.53 18.81 4.35
N LYS A 142 -14.76 19.00 3.88
CA LYS A 142 -15.49 20.28 3.99
C LYS A 142 -15.70 20.65 5.47
N ARG A 143 -14.64 20.61 6.25
CA ARG A 143 -14.57 21.35 7.50
C ARG A 143 -14.16 22.75 7.11
N ALA A 144 -15.14 23.67 7.08
CA ALA A 144 -14.84 25.08 7.26
C ALA A 144 -13.74 25.16 8.33
N ARG A 145 -12.58 25.67 7.95
CA ARG A 145 -11.48 25.87 8.90
C ARG A 145 -12.02 26.72 10.04
N LYS A 146 -12.10 26.16 11.22
CA LYS A 146 -12.66 26.79 12.41
C LYS A 146 -11.66 27.80 13.01
N TYR A 147 -10.80 28.36 12.16
CA TYR A 147 -9.74 29.33 12.51
C TYR A 147 -9.69 30.41 11.41
N GLU A 148 -10.83 31.06 11.20
CA GLU A 148 -10.91 32.43 10.70
C GLU A 148 -11.71 33.27 11.68
#